data_ae49bfbff4d556ff01834d0a3b5b148b
#
_entry.id   ae49bfbff4d556ff01834d0a3b5b148b
#
_cell.length_a   1.000
_cell.length_b   1.000
_cell.length_c   1.000
_cell.angle_alpha   90.00
_cell.angle_beta   90.00
_cell.angle_gamma   90.00
#
_symmetry.space_group_name_H-M   'P 1'
#
loop_
_entity.id
_entity.type
_entity.pdbx_description
1 polymer ?
#
loop_
_entity_poly.entity_id
_entity_poly.type
_entity_poly.pdbx_seq_one_letter_code
_entity_poly.pdbx_strand_id
1 'polypeptide(L)'
;MRLFSEAHSDSGLQNDTIVAPATADQPAGVAIVRLSGPGALAIGARIAARPIARLTHALLQFGGLHGPSGRLDQGYAVAFHAPRSFTGEDVVELHCHGSPAVVRGICDAAEAWGARPARAGEFTRRAWLAGKLDLLQAEALLDLVSARSEAGRKQALAHLDGRASDALAALRRPLIDAIADLEARLDFANEDDVDDLDRDHACDGLRRLADQMTTLAATARAGQLRVGGARIALYGAPNAGKSTLFNALVGADRALVHHQPGTTRDVVEAEGLLGDLRVTWVDTAGVRTAAGDVEAAGIARAHAAAAASDVVLWLVDGAVAHDPIDALIPPDGPMVLRFSTKADLLGDARRPSTTISAFRDADVQAVRQAVAAALATLDGCRADA
;
A
#
# COMPACT_ATOMS: atom_id res chain seq x y z
N MET A 1 4.77 29.26 -11.05
CA MET A 1 5.04 28.74 -12.39
C MET A 1 6.53 28.47 -12.62
N ARG A 2 7.23 27.73 -11.76
CA ARG A 2 8.66 27.33 -11.89
C ARG A 2 9.01 26.02 -11.16
N LEU A 3 8.06 25.07 -11.01
CA LEU A 3 8.29 23.77 -10.33
C LEU A 3 8.21 22.55 -11.25
N PHE A 4 8.06 22.73 -12.57
CA PHE A 4 8.00 21.62 -13.54
C PHE A 4 9.04 21.71 -14.66
N SER A 5 10.14 22.47 -14.48
CA SER A 5 11.14 22.71 -15.52
C SER A 5 12.46 21.95 -15.32
N GLU A 6 12.48 20.91 -14.51
CA GLU A 6 13.59 19.94 -14.49
C GLU A 6 13.11 18.55 -14.92
N ALA A 7 12.47 18.47 -16.08
CA ALA A 7 12.51 17.28 -16.88
C ALA A 7 13.97 17.12 -17.35
N HIS A 8 14.80 16.57 -16.46
CA HIS A 8 16.12 16.11 -16.87
C HIS A 8 15.94 15.22 -18.09
N SER A 9 16.69 15.54 -19.12
CA SER A 9 16.86 14.79 -20.35
C SER A 9 17.24 13.33 -20.07
N ASP A 10 16.26 12.52 -19.74
CA ASP A 10 16.34 11.07 -19.48
C ASP A 10 16.24 10.30 -20.82
N SER A 11 16.65 10.94 -21.93
CA SER A 11 16.67 10.38 -23.27
C SER A 11 17.57 9.16 -23.43
N GLY A 12 18.41 8.86 -22.44
CA GLY A 12 19.27 7.68 -22.43
C GLY A 12 18.57 6.42 -21.91
N LEU A 13 17.46 6.53 -21.17
CA LEU A 13 16.79 5.40 -20.53
C LEU A 13 15.75 4.70 -21.42
N GLN A 14 15.36 5.28 -22.53
CA GLN A 14 14.35 4.73 -23.45
C GLN A 14 14.91 3.83 -24.56
N ASN A 15 16.24 3.74 -24.72
CA ASN A 15 16.86 3.03 -25.83
C ASN A 15 17.67 1.80 -25.40
N ASP A 16 17.53 1.34 -24.19
CA ASP A 16 18.19 0.17 -23.65
C ASP A 16 17.22 -0.98 -23.32
N THR A 17 17.75 -2.18 -23.30
CA THR A 17 16.99 -3.37 -22.91
C THR A 17 17.27 -3.72 -21.46
N ILE A 18 16.22 -3.93 -20.68
CA ILE A 18 16.29 -4.30 -19.27
C ILE A 18 15.87 -5.74 -19.04
N VAL A 19 16.42 -6.34 -17.99
CA VAL A 19 16.09 -7.68 -17.52
C VAL A 19 15.90 -7.69 -16.00
N ALA A 20 14.90 -8.41 -15.52
CA ALA A 20 14.77 -8.75 -14.11
C ALA A 20 13.87 -9.99 -13.91
N PRO A 21 13.99 -10.67 -12.75
CA PRO A 21 12.96 -11.59 -12.29
C PRO A 21 11.63 -10.86 -12.10
N ALA A 22 10.54 -11.42 -12.61
CA ALA A 22 9.18 -10.93 -12.42
C ALA A 22 8.42 -11.66 -11.31
N THR A 23 9.03 -12.71 -10.75
CA THR A 23 8.52 -13.49 -9.61
C THR A 23 9.42 -13.28 -8.38
N ALA A 24 8.88 -13.58 -7.18
CA ALA A 24 9.64 -13.47 -5.94
C ALA A 24 10.91 -14.36 -5.97
N ASP A 25 11.96 -13.89 -5.30
CA ASP A 25 13.25 -14.58 -5.20
C ASP A 25 13.20 -15.67 -4.10
N GLN A 26 12.41 -16.71 -4.34
CA GLN A 26 12.29 -17.89 -3.48
C GLN A 26 12.21 -19.16 -4.35
N PRO A 27 12.69 -20.32 -3.86
CA PRO A 27 12.52 -21.59 -4.55
C PRO A 27 11.04 -21.87 -4.83
N ALA A 28 10.69 -22.05 -6.10
CA ALA A 28 9.33 -22.29 -6.57
C ALA A 28 9.29 -23.25 -7.74
N GLY A 29 8.12 -23.81 -8.07
CA GLY A 29 7.96 -24.65 -9.24
C GLY A 29 8.20 -23.90 -10.55
N VAL A 30 7.86 -22.60 -10.59
CA VAL A 30 8.02 -21.72 -11.76
C VAL A 30 8.54 -20.36 -11.32
N ALA A 31 9.46 -19.80 -12.11
CA ALA A 31 9.85 -18.40 -12.06
C ALA A 31 9.78 -17.78 -13.46
N ILE A 32 9.64 -16.47 -13.52
CA ILE A 32 9.58 -15.70 -14.76
C ILE A 32 10.70 -14.66 -14.75
N VAL A 33 11.52 -14.66 -15.79
CA VAL A 33 12.48 -13.58 -16.08
C VAL A 33 11.93 -12.77 -17.25
N ARG A 34 11.85 -11.45 -17.08
CA ARG A 34 11.28 -10.54 -18.07
C ARG A 34 12.37 -9.63 -18.67
N LEU A 35 12.34 -9.51 -20.00
CA LEU A 35 13.11 -8.51 -20.75
C LEU A 35 12.14 -7.48 -21.35
N SER A 36 12.56 -6.23 -21.43
CA SER A 36 11.81 -5.15 -22.11
C SER A 36 12.79 -4.21 -22.80
N GLY A 37 12.47 -3.79 -24.01
CA GLY A 37 13.23 -2.82 -24.79
C GLY A 37 13.60 -3.32 -26.19
N PRO A 38 14.38 -2.52 -26.96
CA PRO A 38 14.61 -2.76 -28.37
C PRO A 38 15.37 -4.08 -28.68
N GLY A 39 16.20 -4.55 -27.75
CA GLY A 39 16.92 -5.83 -27.88
C GLY A 39 16.19 -7.05 -27.31
N ALA A 40 15.00 -6.86 -26.69
CA ALA A 40 14.32 -7.95 -25.94
C ALA A 40 14.05 -9.19 -26.80
N LEU A 41 13.55 -9.00 -28.03
CA LEU A 41 13.28 -10.12 -28.94
C LEU A 41 14.55 -10.84 -29.36
N ALA A 42 15.63 -10.11 -29.67
CA ALA A 42 16.90 -10.70 -30.09
C ALA A 42 17.55 -11.52 -28.96
N ILE A 43 17.58 -10.96 -27.75
CA ILE A 43 18.14 -11.61 -26.56
C ILE A 43 17.28 -12.82 -26.18
N GLY A 44 15.95 -12.64 -26.13
CA GLY A 44 15.01 -13.71 -25.80
C GLY A 44 15.07 -14.89 -26.81
N ALA A 45 15.15 -14.59 -28.08
CA ALA A 45 15.34 -15.59 -29.14
C ALA A 45 16.65 -16.38 -28.96
N ARG A 46 17.71 -15.69 -28.56
CA ARG A 46 19.01 -16.33 -28.30
C ARG A 46 18.97 -17.24 -27.08
N ILE A 47 18.33 -16.78 -25.98
CA ILE A 47 18.14 -17.61 -24.78
C ILE A 47 17.27 -18.83 -25.11
N ALA A 48 16.18 -18.66 -25.84
CA ALA A 48 15.28 -19.73 -26.24
C ALA A 48 15.81 -20.61 -27.37
N ALA A 49 17.02 -20.33 -27.90
CA ALA A 49 17.63 -20.98 -29.05
C ALA A 49 16.67 -21.08 -30.25
N ARG A 50 15.97 -19.98 -30.57
CA ARG A 50 14.96 -19.92 -31.63
C ARG A 50 15.15 -18.70 -32.51
N PRO A 51 14.84 -18.76 -33.81
CA PRO A 51 14.78 -17.55 -34.64
C PRO A 51 13.73 -16.57 -34.15
N ILE A 52 14.00 -15.24 -34.22
CA ILE A 52 13.07 -14.18 -33.82
C ILE A 52 11.71 -14.34 -34.52
N ALA A 53 11.69 -14.67 -35.80
CA ALA A 53 10.48 -14.91 -36.59
C ALA A 53 9.54 -16.00 -36.01
N ARG A 54 10.04 -16.85 -35.13
CA ARG A 54 9.25 -17.86 -34.43
C ARG A 54 8.75 -17.44 -33.06
N LEU A 55 9.16 -16.29 -32.56
CA LEU A 55 8.60 -15.71 -31.34
C LEU A 55 7.27 -15.00 -31.66
N THR A 56 6.22 -15.81 -31.82
CA THR A 56 4.88 -15.31 -32.14
C THR A 56 4.33 -14.56 -30.95
N HIS A 57 3.63 -13.43 -31.21
CA HIS A 57 3.00 -12.61 -30.18
C HIS A 57 2.08 -13.42 -29.28
N ALA A 58 2.28 -13.32 -27.96
CA ALA A 58 1.47 -13.94 -26.91
C ALA A 58 1.34 -15.49 -27.05
N LEU A 59 2.27 -16.15 -27.76
CA LEU A 59 2.30 -17.61 -27.87
C LEU A 59 3.41 -18.18 -26.98
N LEU A 60 3.00 -19.00 -26.01
CA LEU A 60 3.91 -19.70 -25.12
C LEU A 60 4.56 -20.87 -25.84
N GLN A 61 5.88 -20.93 -25.89
CA GLN A 61 6.63 -21.92 -26.65
C GLN A 61 7.62 -22.67 -25.76
N PHE A 62 7.45 -23.96 -25.63
CA PHE A 62 8.31 -24.82 -24.85
C PHE A 62 9.65 -25.12 -25.56
N GLY A 63 10.75 -25.15 -24.78
CA GLY A 63 12.08 -25.47 -25.28
C GLY A 63 13.18 -25.35 -24.24
N GLY A 64 14.44 -25.56 -24.71
CA GLY A 64 15.61 -25.30 -23.88
C GLY A 64 15.86 -23.81 -23.70
N LEU A 65 16.31 -23.43 -22.53
CA LEU A 65 16.81 -22.09 -22.21
C LEU A 65 18.33 -22.17 -22.09
N HIS A 66 19.04 -21.29 -22.77
CA HIS A 66 20.49 -21.36 -22.95
C HIS A 66 21.16 -20.05 -22.53
N GLY A 67 22.39 -20.16 -22.05
CA GLY A 67 23.30 -19.06 -21.81
C GLY A 67 24.58 -19.23 -22.60
N PRO A 68 25.58 -18.35 -22.45
CA PRO A 68 26.87 -18.45 -23.12
C PRO A 68 27.60 -19.77 -22.90
N SER A 69 27.45 -20.38 -21.72
CA SER A 69 28.11 -21.60 -21.31
C SER A 69 27.32 -22.89 -21.61
N GLY A 70 26.15 -22.77 -22.27
CA GLY A 70 25.32 -23.92 -22.62
C GLY A 70 23.89 -23.82 -22.08
N ARG A 71 23.24 -24.98 -21.94
CA ARG A 71 21.85 -25.07 -21.50
C ARG A 71 21.74 -24.75 -20.00
N LEU A 72 20.85 -23.80 -19.65
CA LEU A 72 20.57 -23.39 -18.28
C LEU A 72 19.36 -24.12 -17.71
N ASP A 73 18.31 -24.32 -18.54
CA ASP A 73 17.07 -24.95 -18.13
C ASP A 73 16.24 -25.43 -19.31
N GLN A 74 15.05 -25.90 -19.02
CA GLN A 74 13.98 -26.20 -19.95
C GLN A 74 12.71 -25.55 -19.48
N GLY A 75 12.07 -24.78 -20.36
CA GLY A 75 10.93 -23.95 -19.96
C GLY A 75 10.21 -23.37 -21.16
N TYR A 76 9.58 -22.21 -20.95
CA TYR A 76 8.83 -21.58 -22.01
C TYR A 76 9.36 -20.16 -22.28
N ALA A 77 9.24 -19.73 -23.52
CA ALA A 77 9.42 -18.35 -23.92
C ALA A 77 8.14 -17.81 -24.55
N VAL A 78 7.78 -16.57 -24.20
CA VAL A 78 6.67 -15.84 -24.81
C VAL A 78 7.12 -14.44 -25.15
N ALA A 79 6.74 -13.93 -26.33
CA ALA A 79 7.07 -12.60 -26.78
C ALA A 79 5.79 -11.75 -26.87
N PHE A 80 5.87 -10.49 -26.45
CA PHE A 80 4.84 -9.49 -26.62
C PHE A 80 5.42 -8.35 -27.45
N HIS A 81 4.95 -8.22 -28.69
CA HIS A 81 5.44 -7.20 -29.61
C HIS A 81 4.83 -5.83 -29.31
N ALA A 82 5.65 -4.81 -29.40
CA ALA A 82 5.22 -3.44 -29.31
C ALA A 82 4.07 -3.12 -30.31
N PRO A 83 3.10 -2.29 -29.93
CA PRO A 83 2.84 -1.71 -28.62
C PRO A 83 1.99 -2.60 -27.71
N ARG A 84 1.71 -3.87 -28.06
CA ARG A 84 0.80 -4.80 -27.35
C ARG A 84 1.54 -5.58 -26.26
N SER A 85 2.20 -4.85 -25.36
CA SER A 85 2.93 -5.38 -24.21
C SER A 85 2.63 -4.55 -22.95
N PHE A 86 3.12 -4.98 -21.81
CA PHE A 86 2.98 -4.26 -20.54
C PHE A 86 3.66 -2.88 -20.59
N THR A 87 4.89 -2.81 -21.09
CA THR A 87 5.66 -1.56 -21.16
C THR A 87 5.39 -0.73 -22.41
N GLY A 88 4.66 -1.28 -23.40
CA GLY A 88 4.53 -0.69 -24.73
C GLY A 88 5.71 -0.97 -25.65
N GLU A 89 6.82 -1.54 -25.14
CA GLU A 89 8.00 -1.98 -25.89
C GLU A 89 7.90 -3.45 -26.29
N ASP A 90 8.88 -3.98 -27.02
CA ASP A 90 9.02 -5.41 -27.17
C ASP A 90 9.40 -6.04 -25.82
N VAL A 91 8.66 -7.08 -25.41
CA VAL A 91 8.83 -7.79 -24.15
C VAL A 91 8.97 -9.27 -24.44
N VAL A 92 9.92 -9.92 -23.73
CA VAL A 92 10.01 -11.38 -23.68
C VAL A 92 9.97 -11.85 -22.24
N GLU A 93 9.14 -12.85 -21.97
CA GLU A 93 9.11 -13.55 -20.70
C GLU A 93 9.64 -14.97 -20.89
N LEU A 94 10.55 -15.35 -20.01
CA LEU A 94 11.18 -16.66 -19.96
C LEU A 94 10.69 -17.34 -18.68
N HIS A 95 9.85 -18.35 -18.83
CA HIS A 95 9.31 -19.13 -17.73
C HIS A 95 10.23 -20.33 -17.52
N CYS A 96 10.88 -20.38 -16.38
CA CYS A 96 11.87 -21.38 -15.99
C CYS A 96 11.50 -22.03 -14.66
N HIS A 97 12.26 -23.03 -14.21
CA HIS A 97 12.15 -23.51 -12.83
C HIS A 97 12.61 -22.43 -11.86
N GLY A 98 11.89 -22.28 -10.73
CA GLY A 98 12.14 -21.27 -9.71
C GLY A 98 13.35 -21.58 -8.82
N SER A 99 14.46 -21.99 -9.44
CA SER A 99 15.74 -22.11 -8.76
C SER A 99 16.48 -20.77 -8.83
N PRO A 100 16.96 -20.20 -7.71
CA PRO A 100 17.77 -18.98 -7.73
C PRO A 100 18.97 -19.04 -8.67
N ALA A 101 19.58 -20.23 -8.82
CA ALA A 101 20.70 -20.43 -9.75
C ALA A 101 20.26 -20.34 -11.22
N VAL A 102 19.10 -20.89 -11.57
CA VAL A 102 18.55 -20.84 -12.93
C VAL A 102 18.14 -19.41 -13.28
N VAL A 103 17.40 -18.75 -12.39
CA VAL A 103 16.94 -17.36 -12.58
C VAL A 103 18.12 -16.41 -12.77
N ARG A 104 19.15 -16.53 -11.91
CA ARG A 104 20.39 -15.75 -12.04
C ARG A 104 21.11 -16.05 -13.35
N GLY A 105 21.29 -17.33 -13.71
CA GLY A 105 21.94 -17.71 -14.95
C GLY A 105 21.24 -17.15 -16.20
N ILE A 106 19.91 -17.04 -16.20
CA ILE A 106 19.15 -16.44 -17.30
C ILE A 106 19.36 -14.91 -17.33
N CYS A 107 19.38 -14.23 -16.16
CA CYS A 107 19.70 -12.80 -16.08
C CYS A 107 21.12 -12.52 -16.57
N ASP A 108 22.11 -13.28 -16.09
CA ASP A 108 23.52 -13.16 -16.51
C ASP A 108 23.69 -13.38 -18.03
N ALA A 109 22.96 -14.34 -18.61
CA ALA A 109 22.94 -14.57 -20.04
C ALA A 109 22.35 -13.37 -20.80
N ALA A 110 21.27 -12.79 -20.30
CA ALA A 110 20.66 -11.61 -20.92
C ALA A 110 21.60 -10.40 -20.86
N GLU A 111 22.29 -10.20 -19.74
CA GLU A 111 23.29 -9.14 -19.57
C GLU A 111 24.49 -9.34 -20.50
N ALA A 112 25.00 -10.55 -20.60
CA ALA A 112 26.09 -10.88 -21.53
C ALA A 112 25.73 -10.60 -23.02
N TRP A 113 24.44 -10.54 -23.33
CA TRP A 113 23.92 -10.26 -24.67
C TRP A 113 23.35 -8.85 -24.83
N GLY A 114 23.61 -7.94 -23.88
CA GLY A 114 23.39 -6.50 -24.01
C GLY A 114 22.17 -5.97 -23.26
N ALA A 115 21.50 -6.78 -22.45
CA ALA A 115 20.56 -6.23 -21.47
C ALA A 115 21.31 -5.66 -20.27
N ARG A 116 20.66 -4.79 -19.49
CA ARG A 116 21.10 -4.43 -18.15
C ARG A 116 20.06 -4.80 -17.10
N PRO A 117 20.44 -4.95 -15.84
CA PRO A 117 19.49 -5.13 -14.76
C PRO A 117 18.49 -3.97 -14.70
N ALA A 118 17.20 -4.31 -14.52
CA ALA A 118 16.17 -3.31 -14.31
C ALA A 118 16.29 -2.69 -12.91
N ARG A 119 16.01 -1.39 -12.80
CA ARG A 119 15.83 -0.73 -11.52
C ARG A 119 14.48 -1.11 -10.90
N ALA A 120 14.33 -0.95 -9.59
CA ALA A 120 13.05 -1.19 -8.92
C ALA A 120 11.93 -0.35 -9.56
N GLY A 121 10.82 -0.99 -9.92
CA GLY A 121 9.67 -0.34 -10.57
C GLY A 121 9.87 0.09 -12.03
N GLU A 122 11.00 -0.25 -12.68
CA GLU A 122 11.33 0.29 -14.01
C GLU A 122 10.37 -0.18 -15.11
N PHE A 123 9.89 -1.40 -15.08
CA PHE A 123 8.87 -1.87 -16.05
C PHE A 123 7.58 -1.04 -15.95
N THR A 124 7.12 -0.77 -14.73
CA THR A 124 5.92 0.06 -14.49
C THR A 124 6.15 1.51 -14.91
N ARG A 125 7.35 2.06 -14.63
CA ARG A 125 7.73 3.39 -15.09
C ARG A 125 7.71 3.51 -16.62
N ARG A 126 8.23 2.49 -17.34
CA ARG A 126 8.17 2.45 -18.81
C ARG A 126 6.73 2.37 -19.32
N ALA A 127 5.88 1.56 -18.68
CA ALA A 127 4.46 1.49 -19.00
C ALA A 127 3.76 2.85 -18.84
N TRP A 128 4.05 3.58 -17.76
CA TRP A 128 3.55 4.94 -17.54
C TRP A 128 4.06 5.93 -18.59
N LEU A 129 5.34 5.95 -18.89
CA LEU A 129 5.93 6.81 -19.93
C LEU A 129 5.38 6.51 -21.33
N ALA A 130 5.04 5.26 -21.61
CA ALA A 130 4.39 4.82 -22.84
C ALA A 130 2.88 5.08 -22.88
N GLY A 131 2.30 5.70 -21.83
CA GLY A 131 0.86 5.98 -21.73
C GLY A 131 -0.02 4.74 -21.58
N LYS A 132 0.55 3.60 -21.15
CA LYS A 132 -0.18 2.35 -20.87
C LYS A 132 -0.92 2.41 -19.54
N LEU A 133 -0.36 3.14 -18.60
CA LEU A 133 -0.90 3.40 -17.27
C LEU A 133 -0.77 4.89 -16.98
N ASP A 134 -1.69 5.45 -16.23
CA ASP A 134 -1.48 6.73 -15.58
C ASP A 134 -0.74 6.55 -14.23
N LEU A 135 -0.44 7.67 -13.55
CA LEU A 135 0.34 7.63 -12.31
C LEU A 135 -0.40 6.88 -11.20
N LEU A 136 -1.71 7.10 -11.05
CA LEU A 136 -2.53 6.44 -10.03
C LEU A 136 -2.67 4.95 -10.29
N GLN A 137 -2.77 4.54 -11.55
CA GLN A 137 -2.77 3.13 -11.94
C GLN A 137 -1.41 2.47 -11.67
N ALA A 138 -0.31 3.20 -11.89
CA ALA A 138 1.03 2.70 -11.60
C ALA A 138 1.25 2.48 -10.09
N GLU A 139 0.74 3.38 -9.24
CA GLU A 139 0.75 3.23 -7.78
C GLU A 139 -0.17 2.07 -7.35
N ALA A 140 -1.37 1.98 -7.92
CA ALA A 140 -2.34 0.93 -7.63
C ALA A 140 -1.81 -0.49 -7.94
N LEU A 141 -0.92 -0.61 -8.93
CA LEU A 141 -0.28 -1.89 -9.23
C LEU A 141 0.58 -2.39 -8.06
N LEU A 142 1.33 -1.48 -7.42
CA LEU A 142 2.12 -1.82 -6.22
C LEU A 142 1.21 -2.19 -5.05
N ASP A 143 0.13 -1.44 -4.85
CA ASP A 143 -0.86 -1.72 -3.81
C ASP A 143 -1.51 -3.09 -4.02
N LEU A 144 -1.84 -3.44 -5.27
CA LEU A 144 -2.43 -4.74 -5.61
C LEU A 144 -1.48 -5.91 -5.31
N VAL A 145 -0.21 -5.79 -5.69
CA VAL A 145 0.82 -6.81 -5.43
C VAL A 145 1.10 -6.95 -3.92
N SER A 146 1.01 -5.84 -3.18
CA SER A 146 1.26 -5.79 -1.74
C SER A 146 0.02 -6.09 -0.90
N ALA A 147 -1.17 -6.21 -1.51
CA ALA A 147 -2.43 -6.38 -0.81
C ALA A 147 -2.43 -7.66 0.04
N ARG A 148 -2.73 -7.51 1.33
CA ARG A 148 -2.83 -8.62 2.31
C ARG A 148 -4.24 -8.79 2.87
N SER A 149 -5.19 -7.97 2.40
CA SER A 149 -6.60 -8.00 2.78
C SER A 149 -7.50 -7.95 1.56
N GLU A 150 -8.70 -8.48 1.67
CA GLU A 150 -9.67 -8.44 0.57
C GLU A 150 -10.13 -7.00 0.28
N ALA A 151 -10.28 -6.17 1.31
CA ALA A 151 -10.60 -4.74 1.14
C ALA A 151 -9.49 -4.01 0.38
N GLY A 152 -8.21 -4.21 0.73
CA GLY A 152 -7.06 -3.63 0.02
C GLY A 152 -6.99 -4.10 -1.43
N ARG A 153 -7.18 -5.40 -1.68
CA ARG A 153 -7.20 -5.95 -3.04
C ARG A 153 -8.30 -5.32 -3.91
N LYS A 154 -9.53 -5.21 -3.38
CA LYS A 154 -10.66 -4.58 -4.09
C LYS A 154 -10.39 -3.12 -4.38
N GLN A 155 -9.85 -2.38 -3.42
CA GLN A 155 -9.52 -0.97 -3.57
C GLN A 155 -8.43 -0.77 -4.64
N ALA A 156 -7.33 -1.52 -4.55
CA ALA A 156 -6.22 -1.44 -5.51
C ALA A 156 -6.68 -1.79 -6.93
N LEU A 157 -7.53 -2.82 -7.08
CA LEU A 157 -8.09 -3.19 -8.37
C LEU A 157 -8.99 -2.08 -8.94
N ALA A 158 -9.83 -1.45 -8.11
CA ALA A 158 -10.67 -0.34 -8.54
C ALA A 158 -9.85 0.88 -9.00
N HIS A 159 -8.70 1.15 -8.36
CA HIS A 159 -7.78 2.20 -8.80
C HIS A 159 -7.06 1.81 -10.10
N LEU A 160 -6.64 0.56 -10.24
CA LEU A 160 -6.02 0.06 -11.46
C LEU A 160 -7.00 0.10 -12.65
N ASP A 161 -8.30 -0.11 -12.42
CA ASP A 161 -9.37 0.05 -13.41
C ASP A 161 -9.64 1.53 -13.79
N GLY A 162 -8.95 2.50 -13.16
CA GLY A 162 -9.01 3.92 -13.50
C GLY A 162 -10.03 4.74 -12.71
N ARG A 163 -10.77 4.16 -11.74
CA ARG A 163 -11.83 4.90 -11.01
C ARG A 163 -11.33 6.16 -10.30
N ALA A 164 -10.12 6.11 -9.73
CA ALA A 164 -9.52 7.28 -9.07
C ALA A 164 -9.15 8.36 -10.10
N SER A 165 -8.60 7.97 -11.24
CA SER A 165 -8.25 8.86 -12.34
C SER A 165 -9.48 9.53 -12.94
N ASP A 166 -10.57 8.78 -13.14
CA ASP A 166 -11.84 9.30 -13.62
C ASP A 166 -12.44 10.31 -12.64
N ALA A 167 -12.40 10.01 -11.33
CA ALA A 167 -12.89 10.93 -10.30
C ALA A 167 -12.11 12.25 -10.28
N LEU A 168 -10.78 12.19 -10.41
CA LEU A 168 -9.96 13.40 -10.50
C LEU A 168 -10.17 14.15 -11.81
N ALA A 169 -10.33 13.44 -12.93
CA ALA A 169 -10.63 14.06 -14.22
C ALA A 169 -11.97 14.81 -14.20
N ALA A 170 -12.97 14.26 -13.53
CA ALA A 170 -14.29 14.88 -13.33
C ALA A 170 -14.21 16.20 -12.54
N LEU A 171 -13.23 16.34 -11.62
CA LEU A 171 -12.98 17.58 -10.89
C LEU A 171 -12.10 18.54 -11.69
N ARG A 172 -11.10 18.02 -12.41
CA ARG A 172 -10.14 18.82 -13.16
C ARG A 172 -10.79 19.59 -14.30
N ARG A 173 -11.73 18.98 -15.04
CA ARG A 173 -12.33 19.62 -16.23
C ARG A 173 -13.11 20.88 -15.88
N PRO A 174 -14.05 20.88 -14.92
CA PRO A 174 -14.76 22.10 -14.49
C PRO A 174 -13.84 23.19 -13.95
N LEU A 175 -12.73 22.79 -13.29
CA LEU A 175 -11.74 23.76 -12.78
C LEU A 175 -11.01 24.47 -13.93
N ILE A 176 -10.60 23.73 -14.97
CA ILE A 176 -9.97 24.32 -16.15
C ILE A 176 -10.94 25.24 -16.87
N ASP A 177 -12.20 24.81 -17.05
CA ASP A 177 -13.22 25.61 -17.70
C ASP A 177 -13.50 26.91 -16.92
N ALA A 178 -13.53 26.86 -15.58
CA ALA A 178 -13.66 28.05 -14.72
C ALA A 178 -12.44 28.99 -14.80
N ILE A 179 -11.23 28.46 -14.90
CA ILE A 179 -10.00 29.26 -15.10
C ILE A 179 -10.06 29.98 -16.44
N ALA A 180 -10.38 29.25 -17.52
CA ALA A 180 -10.49 29.82 -18.86
C ALA A 180 -11.55 30.93 -18.95
N ASP A 181 -12.68 30.74 -18.26
CA ASP A 181 -13.75 31.75 -18.17
C ASP A 181 -13.28 33.01 -17.42
N LEU A 182 -12.55 32.84 -16.31
CA LEU A 182 -11.98 33.96 -15.57
C LEU A 182 -10.89 34.70 -16.33
N GLU A 183 -10.02 33.99 -17.05
CA GLU A 183 -8.98 34.59 -17.90
C GLU A 183 -9.60 35.39 -19.04
N ALA A 184 -10.62 34.84 -19.72
CA ALA A 184 -11.34 35.55 -20.77
C ALA A 184 -11.97 36.87 -20.26
N ARG A 185 -12.56 36.88 -19.08
CA ARG A 185 -13.11 38.09 -18.45
C ARG A 185 -12.05 39.13 -18.10
N LEU A 186 -10.85 38.70 -17.71
CA LEU A 186 -9.75 39.61 -17.40
C LEU A 186 -9.13 40.22 -18.69
N ASP A 187 -8.99 39.41 -19.72
CA ASP A 187 -8.35 39.87 -20.97
C ASP A 187 -9.27 40.73 -21.83
N PHE A 188 -10.57 40.49 -21.79
CA PHE A 188 -11.58 41.16 -22.61
C PHE A 188 -12.57 42.01 -21.80
N ALA A 189 -12.14 42.55 -20.67
CA ALA A 189 -13.00 43.31 -19.74
C ALA A 189 -13.66 44.56 -20.33
N ASN A 190 -13.28 45.01 -21.53
CA ASN A 190 -13.81 46.18 -22.23
C ASN A 190 -14.67 45.84 -23.46
N GLU A 191 -14.96 44.55 -23.69
CA GLU A 191 -15.82 44.14 -24.82
C GLU A 191 -17.25 43.88 -24.31
N ASP A 192 -18.24 44.51 -24.95
CA ASP A 192 -19.65 44.49 -24.53
C ASP A 192 -20.28 43.07 -24.47
N ASP A 193 -19.69 42.11 -25.22
CA ASP A 193 -20.14 40.71 -25.28
C ASP A 193 -19.69 39.84 -24.08
N VAL A 194 -18.80 40.32 -23.21
CA VAL A 194 -18.23 39.56 -22.07
C VAL A 194 -18.95 39.88 -20.75
N ASP A 195 -19.75 40.93 -20.70
CA ASP A 195 -20.39 41.42 -19.47
C ASP A 195 -21.62 40.61 -19.01
N ASP A 196 -22.19 39.78 -19.89
CA ASP A 196 -23.40 38.98 -19.59
C ASP A 196 -23.11 37.59 -18.98
N LEU A 197 -21.88 37.26 -18.71
CA LEU A 197 -21.56 36.03 -17.99
C LEU A 197 -21.90 36.19 -16.51
N ASP A 198 -22.96 35.54 -16.09
CA ASP A 198 -23.52 35.58 -14.75
C ASP A 198 -22.48 35.25 -13.68
N ARG A 199 -21.97 36.27 -12.98
CA ARG A 199 -20.97 36.13 -11.91
C ARG A 199 -21.45 35.17 -10.81
N ASP A 200 -22.75 35.15 -10.54
CA ASP A 200 -23.33 34.30 -9.53
C ASP A 200 -23.29 32.82 -9.99
N HIS A 201 -23.52 32.59 -11.27
CA HIS A 201 -23.42 31.23 -11.84
C HIS A 201 -22.00 30.67 -11.80
N ALA A 202 -20.98 31.48 -12.08
CA ALA A 202 -19.58 31.08 -11.99
C ALA A 202 -19.19 30.78 -10.52
N CYS A 203 -19.60 31.64 -9.58
CA CYS A 203 -19.37 31.42 -8.16
C CYS A 203 -20.06 30.14 -7.64
N ASP A 204 -21.25 29.87 -8.08
CA ASP A 204 -21.98 28.66 -7.67
C ASP A 204 -21.36 27.40 -8.28
N GLY A 205 -20.82 27.48 -9.51
CA GLY A 205 -20.03 26.44 -10.12
C GLY A 205 -18.79 26.06 -9.29
N LEU A 206 -18.03 27.06 -8.86
CA LEU A 206 -16.84 26.89 -8.03
C LEU A 206 -17.18 26.36 -6.63
N ARG A 207 -18.29 26.82 -6.02
CA ARG A 207 -18.76 26.30 -4.72
C ARG A 207 -19.09 24.81 -4.81
N ARG A 208 -19.88 24.42 -5.83
CA ARG A 208 -20.20 22.99 -6.06
C ARG A 208 -18.94 22.16 -6.25
N LEU A 209 -17.94 22.67 -6.98
CA LEU A 209 -16.68 21.99 -7.19
C LEU A 209 -15.91 21.85 -5.85
N ALA A 210 -15.87 22.89 -5.03
CA ALA A 210 -15.24 22.85 -3.70
C ALA A 210 -15.92 21.82 -2.78
N ASP A 211 -17.26 21.73 -2.81
CA ASP A 211 -18.01 20.73 -2.05
C ASP A 211 -17.69 19.29 -2.52
N GLN A 212 -17.59 19.08 -3.83
CA GLN A 212 -17.21 17.79 -4.41
C GLN A 212 -15.77 17.40 -4.01
N MET A 213 -14.83 18.35 -4.07
CA MET A 213 -13.45 18.13 -3.64
C MET A 213 -13.38 17.80 -2.15
N THR A 214 -14.15 18.50 -1.32
CA THR A 214 -14.24 18.25 0.13
C THR A 214 -14.80 16.85 0.40
N THR A 215 -15.84 16.46 -0.32
CA THR A 215 -16.43 15.12 -0.21
C THR A 215 -15.42 14.04 -0.61
N LEU A 216 -14.70 14.22 -1.72
CA LEU A 216 -13.67 13.28 -2.14
C LEU A 216 -12.53 13.20 -1.11
N ALA A 217 -12.07 14.35 -0.60
CA ALA A 217 -11.02 14.40 0.42
C ALA A 217 -11.42 13.68 1.72
N ALA A 218 -12.69 13.74 2.10
CA ALA A 218 -13.20 13.02 3.27
C ALA A 218 -13.09 11.49 3.14
N THR A 219 -13.03 10.95 1.92
CA THR A 219 -12.84 9.50 1.69
C THR A 219 -11.38 9.05 1.78
N ALA A 220 -10.42 9.98 1.82
CA ALA A 220 -8.99 9.66 1.74
C ALA A 220 -8.53 8.77 2.90
N ARG A 221 -9.00 9.04 4.13
CA ARG A 221 -8.64 8.23 5.31
C ARG A 221 -9.17 6.79 5.19
N ALA A 222 -10.40 6.63 4.73
CA ALA A 222 -10.98 5.31 4.46
C ALA A 222 -10.17 4.53 3.43
N GLY A 223 -9.77 5.18 2.34
CA GLY A 223 -8.89 4.59 1.33
C GLY A 223 -7.54 4.14 1.91
N GLN A 224 -6.91 4.99 2.72
CA GLN A 224 -5.65 4.66 3.40
C GLN A 224 -5.78 3.43 4.32
N LEU A 225 -6.86 3.33 5.10
CA LEU A 225 -7.11 2.19 5.97
C LEU A 225 -7.29 0.89 5.18
N ARG A 226 -7.95 0.94 4.03
CA ARG A 226 -8.17 -0.26 3.19
C ARG A 226 -6.89 -0.77 2.55
N VAL A 227 -6.03 0.11 2.06
CA VAL A 227 -4.78 -0.24 1.38
C VAL A 227 -3.67 -0.51 2.41
N GLY A 228 -3.39 0.45 3.29
CA GLY A 228 -2.30 0.40 4.26
C GLY A 228 -2.59 -0.50 5.47
N GLY A 229 -3.87 -0.74 5.76
CA GLY A 229 -4.32 -1.34 7.01
C GLY A 229 -4.37 -0.32 8.15
N ALA A 230 -4.96 -0.74 9.28
CA ALA A 230 -5.10 0.08 10.47
C ALA A 230 -4.01 -0.25 11.51
N ARG A 231 -3.48 0.78 12.17
CA ARG A 231 -2.55 0.62 13.30
C ARG A 231 -3.31 0.78 14.61
N ILE A 232 -3.19 -0.21 15.50
CA ILE A 232 -3.85 -0.24 16.79
C ILE A 232 -2.80 -0.34 17.90
N ALA A 233 -2.61 0.74 18.68
CA ALA A 233 -1.66 0.75 19.77
C ALA A 233 -2.31 0.34 21.09
N LEU A 234 -1.67 -0.55 21.83
CA LEU A 234 -2.02 -0.83 23.21
C LEU A 234 -1.24 0.11 24.13
N TYR A 235 -1.95 0.98 24.84
CA TYR A 235 -1.37 2.01 25.68
C TYR A 235 -1.92 1.93 27.12
N GLY A 236 -1.13 2.35 28.11
CA GLY A 236 -1.51 2.34 29.53
C GLY A 236 -0.31 2.16 30.47
N ALA A 237 -0.56 2.28 31.77
CA ALA A 237 0.44 2.20 32.81
C ALA A 237 1.27 0.89 32.77
N PRO A 238 2.49 0.86 33.35
CA PRO A 238 3.20 -0.39 33.58
C PRO A 238 2.32 -1.42 34.30
N ASN A 239 2.38 -2.68 33.85
CA ASN A 239 1.57 -3.80 34.39
C ASN A 239 0.05 -3.70 34.18
N ALA A 240 -0.44 -2.79 33.34
CA ALA A 240 -1.86 -2.72 32.95
C ALA A 240 -2.32 -3.90 32.05
N GLY A 241 -1.49 -4.91 31.79
CA GLY A 241 -1.85 -6.08 31.02
C GLY A 241 -1.68 -5.94 29.49
N LYS A 242 -0.96 -4.90 29.00
CA LYS A 242 -0.77 -4.63 27.58
C LYS A 242 -0.22 -5.83 26.79
N SER A 243 0.94 -6.35 27.17
CA SER A 243 1.58 -7.45 26.45
C SER A 243 0.78 -8.76 26.57
N THR A 244 0.03 -8.96 27.65
CA THR A 244 -0.86 -10.13 27.80
C THR A 244 -2.03 -10.06 26.82
N LEU A 245 -2.67 -8.88 26.72
CA LEU A 245 -3.76 -8.66 25.77
C LEU A 245 -3.25 -8.68 24.32
N PHE A 246 -2.07 -8.09 24.05
CA PHE A 246 -1.42 -8.15 22.74
C PHE A 246 -1.23 -9.60 22.28
N ASN A 247 -0.65 -10.46 23.12
CA ASN A 247 -0.45 -11.86 22.79
C ASN A 247 -1.77 -12.61 22.56
N ALA A 248 -2.83 -12.28 23.31
CA ALA A 248 -4.15 -12.87 23.13
C ALA A 248 -4.79 -12.42 21.80
N LEU A 249 -4.69 -11.14 21.44
CA LEU A 249 -5.18 -10.60 20.17
C LEU A 249 -4.45 -11.21 18.98
N VAL A 250 -3.12 -11.28 19.02
CA VAL A 250 -2.28 -11.88 17.98
C VAL A 250 -2.52 -13.40 17.89
N GLY A 251 -2.67 -14.08 19.04
CA GLY A 251 -2.96 -15.52 19.07
C GLY A 251 -4.32 -15.90 18.46
N ALA A 252 -5.29 -14.98 18.47
CA ALA A 252 -6.58 -15.15 17.81
C ALA A 252 -6.49 -15.02 16.27
N ASP A 253 -5.43 -14.39 15.75
CA ASP A 253 -5.20 -14.13 14.31
C ASP A 253 -4.29 -15.18 13.65
N ARG A 254 -4.35 -16.43 14.04
CA ARG A 254 -3.43 -17.53 13.66
C ARG A 254 -3.09 -17.70 12.16
N ALA A 255 -3.67 -16.95 11.27
CA ALA A 255 -3.51 -17.12 9.82
C ALA A 255 -2.40 -16.27 9.17
N LEU A 256 -1.87 -15.20 9.81
CA LEU A 256 -0.97 -14.23 9.14
C LEU A 256 0.21 -13.71 10.00
N VAL A 257 0.58 -14.38 11.09
CA VAL A 257 1.72 -13.94 11.92
C VAL A 257 3.03 -14.14 11.15
N HIS A 258 3.48 -13.11 10.46
CA HIS A 258 4.87 -12.99 10.02
C HIS A 258 5.64 -12.17 11.05
N HIS A 259 6.34 -12.86 11.95
CA HIS A 259 7.43 -12.22 12.68
C HIS A 259 8.51 -11.87 11.66
N GLN A 260 8.73 -10.59 11.38
CA GLN A 260 9.97 -10.16 10.72
C GLN A 260 11.11 -10.28 11.75
N PRO A 261 12.07 -11.20 11.58
CA PRO A 261 13.25 -11.25 12.44
C PRO A 261 14.17 -10.09 12.05
N GLY A 262 14.36 -9.11 12.90
CA GLY A 262 15.38 -8.10 12.62
C GLY A 262 15.37 -6.83 13.45
N THR A 263 14.35 -6.53 14.27
CA THR A 263 14.28 -5.28 15.04
C THR A 263 14.07 -5.53 16.53
N THR A 264 15.04 -6.14 17.19
CA THR A 264 14.97 -6.60 18.58
C THR A 264 15.18 -5.50 19.64
N ARG A 265 14.99 -4.21 19.31
CA ARG A 265 15.15 -3.09 20.28
C ARG A 265 14.01 -2.08 20.28
N ASP A 266 13.00 -2.22 19.43
CA ASP A 266 11.90 -1.28 19.24
C ASP A 266 10.54 -1.94 19.52
N VAL A 267 9.48 -1.14 19.47
CA VAL A 267 8.06 -1.51 19.66
C VAL A 267 7.74 -2.85 19.01
N VAL A 268 7.08 -3.75 19.75
CA VAL A 268 6.68 -5.06 19.21
C VAL A 268 5.42 -4.86 18.37
N GLU A 269 5.51 -5.19 17.09
CA GLU A 269 4.41 -5.12 16.14
C GLU A 269 4.02 -6.51 15.63
N ALA A 270 2.72 -6.74 15.44
CA ALA A 270 2.21 -7.95 14.82
C ALA A 270 1.07 -7.62 13.87
N GLU A 271 1.09 -8.24 12.69
CA GLU A 271 0.05 -8.09 11.69
C GLU A 271 -1.05 -9.15 11.88
N GLY A 272 -2.30 -8.75 11.60
CA GLY A 272 -3.47 -9.60 11.65
C GLY A 272 -4.57 -9.12 10.71
N LEU A 273 -5.69 -9.82 10.71
CA LEU A 273 -6.91 -9.43 10.01
C LEU A 273 -8.04 -9.21 11.02
N LEU A 274 -8.78 -8.14 10.81
CA LEU A 274 -10.00 -7.84 11.53
C LEU A 274 -11.15 -7.68 10.52
N GLY A 275 -11.91 -8.75 10.31
CA GLY A 275 -12.79 -8.84 9.15
C GLY A 275 -11.99 -8.80 7.86
N ASP A 276 -12.36 -7.89 6.96
CA ASP A 276 -11.70 -7.69 5.66
C ASP A 276 -10.55 -6.67 5.71
N LEU A 277 -10.24 -6.09 6.88
CA LEU A 277 -9.19 -5.09 7.04
C LEU A 277 -7.92 -5.71 7.61
N ARG A 278 -6.76 -5.32 7.07
CA ARG A 278 -5.47 -5.58 7.68
C ARG A 278 -5.31 -4.70 8.91
N VAL A 279 -4.80 -5.27 10.00
CA VAL A 279 -4.49 -4.53 11.22
C VAL A 279 -3.06 -4.80 11.67
N THR A 280 -2.41 -3.78 12.22
CA THR A 280 -1.12 -3.91 12.89
C THR A 280 -1.31 -3.61 14.36
N TRP A 281 -1.21 -4.63 15.18
CA TRP A 281 -1.21 -4.50 16.64
C TRP A 281 0.16 -4.02 17.10
N VAL A 282 0.19 -3.02 17.98
CA VAL A 282 1.43 -2.37 18.44
C VAL A 282 1.48 -2.44 19.96
N ASP A 283 2.41 -3.23 20.54
CA ASP A 283 2.65 -3.27 21.99
C ASP A 283 3.66 -2.17 22.39
N THR A 284 3.17 -1.11 23.01
CA THR A 284 4.01 -0.01 23.50
C THR A 284 4.82 -0.37 24.77
N ALA A 285 4.55 -1.52 25.42
CA ALA A 285 5.28 -2.00 26.58
C ALA A 285 6.53 -2.83 26.24
N GLY A 286 6.70 -3.25 24.99
CA GLY A 286 7.80 -4.09 24.53
C GLY A 286 9.19 -3.42 24.62
N VAL A 287 9.22 -2.12 24.88
CA VAL A 287 10.44 -1.33 25.10
C VAL A 287 10.99 -1.60 26.51
N ARG A 288 11.58 -2.78 26.71
CA ARG A 288 12.32 -3.07 27.94
C ARG A 288 13.61 -2.26 27.96
N THR A 289 13.67 -1.29 28.83
CA THR A 289 14.84 -0.44 29.05
C THR A 289 15.42 -0.73 30.43
N ALA A 290 16.76 -0.90 30.47
CA ALA A 290 17.53 -0.96 31.70
C ALA A 290 17.46 0.41 32.43
N ALA A 291 17.51 0.41 33.75
CA ALA A 291 17.28 1.54 34.64
C ALA A 291 18.08 2.81 34.30
N GLY A 292 17.46 3.96 34.41
CA GLY A 292 18.09 5.28 34.29
C GLY A 292 17.34 6.17 33.27
N ASP A 293 18.00 7.14 32.67
CA ASP A 293 17.51 8.14 31.66
C ASP A 293 16.71 7.58 30.49
N VAL A 294 16.49 6.29 30.46
CA VAL A 294 15.85 5.46 29.46
C VAL A 294 14.32 5.39 29.68
N GLU A 295 13.79 5.67 30.89
CA GLU A 295 12.34 5.62 31.17
C GLU A 295 11.59 6.75 30.47
N ALA A 296 12.14 7.95 30.48
CA ALA A 296 11.57 9.11 29.76
C ALA A 296 11.55 8.89 28.24
N ALA A 297 12.61 8.29 27.69
CA ALA A 297 12.70 7.96 26.28
C ALA A 297 11.72 6.82 25.88
N GLY A 298 11.45 5.89 26.81
CA GLY A 298 10.44 4.84 26.63
C GLY A 298 9.02 5.40 26.56
N ILE A 299 8.68 6.31 27.48
CA ILE A 299 7.40 7.01 27.54
C ILE A 299 7.20 7.85 26.25
N ALA A 300 8.19 8.64 25.85
CA ALA A 300 8.13 9.43 24.63
C ALA A 300 7.87 8.57 23.37
N ARG A 301 8.52 7.40 23.28
CA ARG A 301 8.29 6.45 22.17
C ARG A 301 6.90 5.83 22.22
N ALA A 302 6.41 5.46 23.40
CA ALA A 302 5.06 4.95 23.56
C ALA A 302 4.00 5.99 23.15
N HIS A 303 4.21 7.26 23.50
CA HIS A 303 3.36 8.36 23.06
C HIS A 303 3.41 8.56 21.55
N ALA A 304 4.60 8.56 20.95
CA ALA A 304 4.76 8.69 19.51
C ALA A 304 4.07 7.54 18.76
N ALA A 305 4.20 6.30 19.23
CA ALA A 305 3.53 5.15 18.65
C ALA A 305 2.00 5.22 18.78
N ALA A 306 1.49 5.68 19.93
CA ALA A 306 0.07 5.91 20.14
C ALA A 306 -0.47 7.01 19.21
N ALA A 307 0.25 8.15 19.12
CA ALA A 307 -0.14 9.26 18.26
C ALA A 307 -0.12 8.91 16.75
N ALA A 308 0.75 7.98 16.34
CA ALA A 308 0.86 7.50 14.97
C ALA A 308 -0.11 6.35 14.63
N SER A 309 -0.99 5.97 15.56
CA SER A 309 -1.96 4.89 15.38
C SER A 309 -3.34 5.44 14.99
N ASP A 310 -4.18 4.59 14.38
CA ASP A 310 -5.56 4.95 14.04
C ASP A 310 -6.49 4.77 15.23
N VAL A 311 -6.23 3.73 16.04
CA VAL A 311 -6.97 3.42 17.27
C VAL A 311 -5.99 3.17 18.39
N VAL A 312 -6.29 3.70 19.57
CA VAL A 312 -5.55 3.44 20.80
C VAL A 312 -6.43 2.66 21.76
N LEU A 313 -5.99 1.46 22.16
CA LEU A 313 -6.57 0.72 23.25
C LEU A 313 -5.95 1.20 24.55
N TRP A 314 -6.68 2.03 25.28
CA TRP A 314 -6.25 2.51 26.58
C TRP A 314 -6.60 1.51 27.68
N LEU A 315 -5.56 0.88 28.23
CA LEU A 315 -5.70 -0.16 29.22
C LEU A 315 -5.44 0.39 30.63
N VAL A 316 -6.44 0.27 31.48
CA VAL A 316 -6.38 0.67 32.88
C VAL A 316 -6.45 -0.57 33.75
N ASP A 317 -5.59 -0.69 34.76
CA ASP A 317 -5.70 -1.76 35.74
C ASP A 317 -7.02 -1.62 36.51
N GLY A 318 -7.90 -2.63 36.43
CA GLY A 318 -9.21 -2.60 37.07
C GLY A 318 -9.19 -2.44 38.60
N ALA A 319 -8.04 -2.64 39.22
CA ALA A 319 -7.82 -2.42 40.66
C ALA A 319 -7.47 -0.97 41.03
N VAL A 320 -7.21 -0.08 40.03
CA VAL A 320 -6.77 1.31 40.26
C VAL A 320 -7.90 2.29 39.86
N ALA A 321 -8.29 3.18 40.78
CA ALA A 321 -9.49 4.01 40.63
C ALA A 321 -9.34 5.22 39.70
N HIS A 322 -8.15 5.65 39.30
CA HIS A 322 -7.98 6.87 38.48
C HIS A 322 -6.70 6.82 37.65
N ASP A 323 -6.86 7.09 36.34
CA ASP A 323 -5.76 7.30 35.41
C ASP A 323 -6.13 8.49 34.50
N PRO A 324 -5.39 9.64 34.53
CA PRO A 324 -5.74 10.81 33.76
C PRO A 324 -5.37 10.64 32.29
N ILE A 325 -6.34 10.26 31.47
CA ILE A 325 -6.17 10.04 30.03
C ILE A 325 -6.14 11.36 29.24
N ASP A 326 -6.88 12.36 29.73
CA ASP A 326 -7.25 13.53 28.93
C ASP A 326 -6.09 14.49 28.61
N ALA A 327 -4.94 14.31 29.27
CA ALA A 327 -3.76 15.15 29.07
C ALA A 327 -2.80 14.63 27.98
N LEU A 328 -3.03 13.45 27.43
CA LEU A 328 -2.00 12.71 26.67
C LEU A 328 -2.31 12.49 25.20
N ILE A 329 -3.56 12.64 24.77
CA ILE A 329 -3.99 12.45 23.37
C ILE A 329 -4.65 13.72 22.87
N PRO A 330 -4.17 14.33 21.76
CA PRO A 330 -4.77 15.52 21.18
C PRO A 330 -6.23 15.27 20.77
N PRO A 331 -7.10 16.29 20.77
CA PRO A 331 -8.49 16.17 20.32
C PRO A 331 -8.64 15.65 18.88
N ASP A 332 -7.68 16.00 18.01
CA ASP A 332 -7.62 15.55 16.60
C ASP A 332 -6.76 14.28 16.43
N GLY A 333 -6.48 13.58 17.53
CA GLY A 333 -5.65 12.38 17.58
C GLY A 333 -6.38 11.09 17.19
N PRO A 334 -5.75 9.93 17.46
CA PRO A 334 -6.34 8.61 17.21
C PRO A 334 -7.62 8.39 18.02
N MET A 335 -8.51 7.54 17.52
CA MET A 335 -9.69 7.11 18.27
C MET A 335 -9.28 6.30 19.51
N VAL A 336 -9.80 6.66 20.69
CA VAL A 336 -9.45 5.98 21.94
C VAL A 336 -10.57 5.09 22.42
N LEU A 337 -10.23 3.80 22.60
CA LEU A 337 -11.10 2.81 23.24
C LEU A 337 -10.54 2.45 24.62
N ARG A 338 -11.29 2.73 25.68
CA ARG A 338 -10.88 2.47 27.06
C ARG A 338 -11.38 1.13 27.56
N PHE A 339 -10.46 0.32 28.10
CA PHE A 339 -10.79 -0.96 28.74
C PHE A 339 -10.14 -1.06 30.12
N SER A 340 -10.89 -1.56 31.10
CA SER A 340 -10.33 -1.99 32.38
C SER A 340 -9.87 -3.44 32.25
N THR A 341 -8.65 -3.73 32.64
CA THR A 341 -8.05 -5.07 32.52
C THR A 341 -8.14 -5.87 33.83
N LYS A 342 -7.66 -7.11 33.81
CA LYS A 342 -7.57 -8.00 34.97
C LYS A 342 -8.94 -8.37 35.60
N ALA A 343 -9.95 -8.54 34.75
CA ALA A 343 -11.27 -8.97 35.19
C ALA A 343 -11.29 -10.33 35.96
N ASP A 344 -10.28 -11.15 35.73
CA ASP A 344 -10.04 -12.42 36.39
C ASP A 344 -9.70 -12.28 37.88
N LEU A 345 -9.19 -11.12 38.28
CA LEU A 345 -8.86 -10.79 39.68
C LEU A 345 -10.04 -10.13 40.42
N LEU A 346 -11.08 -9.70 39.67
CA LEU A 346 -12.29 -9.10 40.24
C LEU A 346 -13.39 -10.15 40.30
N GLY A 347 -14.01 -10.36 41.48
CA GLY A 347 -15.14 -11.25 41.60
C GLY A 347 -16.30 -10.84 40.69
N ASP A 348 -17.05 -11.80 40.13
CA ASP A 348 -18.11 -11.61 39.13
C ASP A 348 -19.19 -10.56 39.50
N ALA A 349 -19.43 -10.36 40.78
CA ALA A 349 -20.45 -9.43 41.31
C ALA A 349 -20.05 -7.93 41.16
N ARG A 350 -18.83 -7.59 40.81
CA ARG A 350 -18.29 -6.21 40.70
C ARG A 350 -17.73 -5.85 39.32
N ARG A 351 -18.05 -6.65 38.31
CA ARG A 351 -17.48 -6.49 36.95
C ARG A 351 -18.25 -5.44 36.14
N PRO A 352 -17.69 -4.23 35.88
CA PRO A 352 -18.23 -3.31 34.87
C PRO A 352 -18.20 -3.94 33.49
N SER A 353 -19.12 -3.55 32.62
CA SER A 353 -19.21 -4.06 31.23
C SER A 353 -17.98 -3.79 30.37
N THR A 354 -17.15 -2.82 30.74
CA THR A 354 -15.89 -2.44 30.07
C THR A 354 -14.65 -3.15 30.63
N THR A 355 -14.82 -4.09 31.58
CA THR A 355 -13.71 -4.80 32.22
C THR A 355 -13.48 -6.12 31.52
N ILE A 356 -12.24 -6.35 31.06
CA ILE A 356 -11.84 -7.48 30.24
C ILE A 356 -10.75 -8.32 30.93
N SER A 357 -10.69 -9.60 30.60
CA SER A 357 -9.56 -10.48 30.89
C SER A 357 -8.95 -11.02 29.60
N ALA A 358 -7.65 -10.86 29.44
CA ALA A 358 -6.92 -11.41 28.30
C ALA A 358 -6.90 -12.95 28.26
N PHE A 359 -7.31 -13.61 29.34
CA PHE A 359 -7.40 -15.06 29.44
C PHE A 359 -8.78 -15.60 29.09
N ARG A 360 -9.77 -14.77 28.77
CA ARG A 360 -11.12 -15.16 28.37
C ARG A 360 -11.36 -14.85 26.91
N ASP A 361 -11.54 -15.83 26.06
CA ASP A 361 -11.77 -15.67 24.62
C ASP A 361 -12.92 -14.70 24.31
N ALA A 362 -14.00 -14.73 25.06
CA ALA A 362 -15.15 -13.85 24.91
C ALA A 362 -14.78 -12.37 25.08
N ASP A 363 -13.90 -12.05 26.04
CA ASP A 363 -13.43 -10.68 26.27
C ASP A 363 -12.49 -10.22 25.16
N VAL A 364 -11.60 -11.09 24.69
CA VAL A 364 -10.71 -10.82 23.54
C VAL A 364 -11.54 -10.55 22.28
N GLN A 365 -12.59 -11.34 22.05
CA GLN A 365 -13.51 -11.12 20.93
C GLN A 365 -14.30 -9.81 21.08
N ALA A 366 -14.71 -9.44 22.30
CA ALA A 366 -15.37 -8.15 22.55
C ALA A 366 -14.45 -6.95 22.23
N VAL A 367 -13.15 -7.03 22.58
CA VAL A 367 -12.17 -6.01 22.19
C VAL A 367 -12.04 -5.94 20.68
N ARG A 368 -11.93 -7.06 19.98
CA ARG A 368 -11.85 -7.14 18.52
C ARG A 368 -13.07 -6.50 17.85
N GLN A 369 -14.27 -6.80 18.37
CA GLN A 369 -15.52 -6.20 17.86
C GLN A 369 -15.57 -4.70 18.09
N ALA A 370 -15.13 -4.21 19.25
CA ALA A 370 -15.07 -2.78 19.54
C ALA A 370 -14.08 -2.06 18.60
N VAL A 371 -12.93 -2.65 18.34
CA VAL A 371 -11.96 -2.12 17.37
C VAL A 371 -12.55 -2.12 15.95
N ALA A 372 -13.21 -3.20 15.54
CA ALA A 372 -13.87 -3.29 14.23
C ALA A 372 -14.94 -2.18 14.05
N ALA A 373 -15.75 -1.94 15.07
CA ALA A 373 -16.75 -0.88 15.07
C ALA A 373 -16.11 0.51 14.99
N ALA A 374 -15.00 0.74 15.71
CA ALA A 374 -14.23 1.98 15.65
C ALA A 374 -13.66 2.21 14.24
N LEU A 375 -13.05 1.19 13.65
CA LEU A 375 -12.51 1.26 12.30
C LEU A 375 -13.60 1.47 11.24
N ALA A 376 -14.76 0.84 11.38
CA ALA A 376 -15.90 1.07 10.50
C ALA A 376 -16.38 2.54 10.54
N THR A 377 -16.31 3.19 11.71
CA THR A 377 -16.62 4.62 11.84
C THR A 377 -15.57 5.47 11.11
N LEU A 378 -14.30 5.12 11.19
CA LEU A 378 -13.20 5.80 10.49
C LEU A 378 -13.22 5.54 8.97
N ASP A 379 -13.68 4.37 8.54
CA ASP A 379 -13.82 4.01 7.12
C ASP A 379 -15.00 4.74 6.43
N GLY A 380 -15.81 5.49 7.19
CA GLY A 380 -16.96 6.21 6.65
C GLY A 380 -18.07 5.28 6.15
N CYS A 381 -17.93 3.99 6.32
CA CYS A 381 -19.00 3.01 6.09
C CYS A 381 -19.99 3.08 7.25
N ARG A 382 -20.82 4.13 7.30
CA ARG A 382 -22.12 3.98 7.94
C ARG A 382 -22.86 2.92 7.14
N ALA A 383 -23.25 1.87 7.81
CA ALA A 383 -24.25 0.94 7.32
C ALA A 383 -25.57 1.71 7.09
N ASP A 384 -25.69 2.29 5.91
CA ASP A 384 -26.95 2.60 5.28
C ASP A 384 -27.20 1.46 4.28
N ALA A 385 -27.75 0.39 4.79
CA ALA A 385 -28.46 -0.64 4.05
C ALA A 385 -29.80 -0.84 4.72
#